data_fed203e5571a8fc2bd8df92ea2f5cdee
#
_entry.id   fed203e5571a8fc2bd8df92ea2f5cdee
#
_cell.length_a   1.000
_cell.length_b   1.000
_cell.length_c   1.000
_cell.angle_alpha   90.00
_cell.angle_beta   90.00
_cell.angle_gamma   90.00
#
_symmetry.space_group_name_H-M   'P 1'
#
loop_
_entity.id
_entity.type
_entity.pdbx_description
1 polymer ?
#
loop_
_entity_poly.entity_id
_entity_poly.type
_entity_poly.pdbx_seq_one_letter_code
_entity_poly.pdbx_strand_id
1 'polypeptide(L)'
;MNGLRIAIIFLVFSVLLNGCAYKKTNPCTNDESQTTSILKNYEVICFETVNSYDLNYENDNKLTLYAKVFYPPYIKSSYNAVILSHGSGGVRKYHNRYVEFLTEAGYVVFQIDHYLARGIRYSKTFSEVSGITFMNDAYKALEIVKKYDNIDKIAYLGWSQGGVGPILSHFDDLVERISQNRFDTAIAIYPYCGFTFDADIQTQTPLSVSYTHLRAHETTL
;
A
#
# COMPACT_ATOMS: atom_id res chain seq x y z
N MET A 1 -16.85 51.24 -26.17
CA MET A 1 -17.50 50.32 -25.18
C MET A 1 -17.16 48.85 -25.33
N ASN A 2 -16.29 48.42 -26.24
CA ASN A 2 -16.01 47.00 -26.54
C ASN A 2 -14.78 46.42 -25.81
N GLY A 3 -13.88 47.29 -25.29
CA GLY A 3 -12.68 46.78 -24.60
C GLY A 3 -12.88 46.24 -23.20
N LEU A 4 -13.87 46.77 -22.46
CA LEU A 4 -14.15 46.40 -21.09
C LEU A 4 -14.81 45.00 -20.98
N ARG A 5 -15.60 44.61 -21.99
CA ARG A 5 -16.27 43.29 -22.02
C ARG A 5 -15.30 42.15 -22.29
N ILE A 6 -14.25 42.37 -23.10
CA ILE A 6 -13.23 41.36 -23.40
C ILE A 6 -12.36 41.12 -22.17
N ALA A 7 -11.97 42.14 -21.42
CA ALA A 7 -11.16 42.02 -20.21
C ALA A 7 -11.86 41.19 -19.12
N ILE A 8 -13.21 41.37 -18.94
CA ILE A 8 -14.01 40.64 -17.96
C ILE A 8 -14.12 39.15 -18.34
N ILE A 9 -14.25 38.81 -19.64
CA ILE A 9 -14.32 37.43 -20.11
C ILE A 9 -12.98 36.71 -19.88
N PHE A 10 -11.86 37.38 -20.10
CA PHE A 10 -10.53 36.81 -19.82
C PHE A 10 -10.29 36.59 -18.32
N LEU A 11 -10.75 37.51 -17.47
CA LEU A 11 -10.62 37.38 -16.01
C LEU A 11 -11.47 36.24 -15.45
N VAL A 12 -12.67 36.04 -15.95
CA VAL A 12 -13.55 34.95 -15.56
C VAL A 12 -13.01 33.60 -16.05
N PHE A 13 -12.42 33.56 -17.25
CA PHE A 13 -11.83 32.33 -17.78
C PHE A 13 -10.55 31.93 -17.03
N SER A 14 -9.72 32.88 -16.58
CA SER A 14 -8.53 32.59 -15.78
C SER A 14 -8.85 32.10 -14.37
N VAL A 15 -10.00 32.52 -13.78
CA VAL A 15 -10.45 32.03 -12.47
C VAL A 15 -11.03 30.61 -12.58
N LEU A 16 -11.63 30.25 -13.72
CA LEU A 16 -12.17 28.89 -13.93
C LEU A 16 -11.09 27.85 -14.25
N LEU A 17 -9.89 28.27 -14.65
CA LEU A 17 -8.75 27.37 -14.90
C LEU A 17 -7.93 27.06 -13.65
N ASN A 18 -8.12 27.78 -12.55
CA ASN A 18 -7.63 27.41 -11.24
C ASN A 18 -8.58 26.42 -10.56
N GLY A 19 -8.99 25.37 -11.28
CA GLY A 19 -9.61 24.21 -10.68
C GLY A 19 -8.66 23.72 -9.59
N CYS A 20 -9.07 23.80 -8.33
CA CYS A 20 -8.33 23.26 -7.20
C CYS A 20 -8.03 21.80 -7.49
N ALA A 21 -6.87 21.52 -8.09
CA ALA A 21 -6.32 20.18 -8.11
C ALA A 21 -6.08 19.83 -6.63
N TYR A 22 -7.03 19.11 -6.04
CA TYR A 22 -6.90 18.61 -4.67
C TYR A 22 -5.63 17.79 -4.59
N LYS A 23 -4.56 18.45 -4.12
CA LYS A 23 -3.27 17.80 -3.92
C LYS A 23 -3.42 16.91 -2.68
N LYS A 24 -3.49 15.61 -2.91
CA LYS A 24 -3.48 14.65 -1.80
C LYS A 24 -2.19 14.84 -1.01
N THR A 25 -2.29 15.18 0.26
CA THR A 25 -1.16 15.38 1.17
C THR A 25 -0.96 14.16 2.04
N ASN A 26 0.29 13.88 2.41
CA ASN A 26 0.59 12.83 3.38
C ASN A 26 0.08 13.28 4.76
N PRO A 27 -0.84 12.56 5.40
CA PRO A 27 -1.40 12.96 6.69
C PRO A 27 -0.38 12.96 7.83
N CYS A 28 0.78 12.31 7.64
CA CYS A 28 1.81 12.19 8.66
C CYS A 28 2.88 13.31 8.63
N THR A 29 2.80 14.24 7.69
CA THR A 29 3.77 15.34 7.57
C THR A 29 3.27 16.67 8.15
N ASN A 30 2.00 16.76 8.53
CA ASN A 30 1.41 17.94 9.15
C ASN A 30 1.17 17.67 10.62
N ASP A 31 1.36 18.70 11.49
CA ASP A 31 1.09 18.66 12.92
C ASP A 31 -0.36 18.33 13.31
N GLU A 32 -1.24 18.24 12.31
CA GLU A 32 -2.62 17.78 12.43
C GLU A 32 -2.77 16.25 12.55
N SER A 33 -1.70 15.53 12.85
CA SER A 33 -1.62 14.06 12.80
C SER A 33 -2.50 13.32 13.83
N GLN A 34 -3.30 14.03 14.62
CA GLN A 34 -4.24 13.44 15.60
C GLN A 34 -5.70 13.90 15.43
N THR A 35 -6.04 14.55 14.35
CA THR A 35 -7.45 14.82 14.11
C THR A 35 -8.10 13.56 13.58
N THR A 36 -8.57 12.71 14.51
CA THR A 36 -9.54 11.66 14.24
C THR A 36 -10.73 12.34 13.57
N SER A 37 -10.73 12.37 12.25
CA SER A 37 -11.82 12.94 11.49
C SER A 37 -13.01 12.00 11.68
N ILE A 38 -13.92 12.35 12.57
CA ILE A 38 -15.20 11.67 12.85
C ILE A 38 -16.02 11.43 11.58
N LEU A 39 -15.67 12.10 10.49
CA LEU A 39 -16.28 11.94 9.17
C LEU A 39 -15.60 10.89 8.28
N LYS A 40 -14.52 10.27 8.71
CA LYS A 40 -13.84 9.22 7.96
C LYS A 40 -13.98 7.90 8.70
N ASN A 41 -14.53 6.89 8.05
CA ASN A 41 -14.69 5.53 8.57
C ASN A 41 -13.34 4.78 8.71
N TYR A 42 -12.24 5.47 9.01
CA TYR A 42 -10.92 4.88 9.20
C TYR A 42 -10.04 5.75 10.10
N GLU A 43 -9.13 5.10 10.78
CA GLU A 43 -8.01 5.74 11.47
C GLU A 43 -6.78 5.84 10.54
N VAL A 44 -5.79 6.65 10.94
CA VAL A 44 -4.50 6.75 10.25
C VAL A 44 -3.40 6.41 11.22
N ILE A 45 -2.56 5.46 10.84
CA ILE A 45 -1.29 5.21 11.53
C ILE A 45 -0.13 5.68 10.67
N CYS A 46 0.89 6.25 11.31
CA CYS A 46 2.12 6.71 10.70
C CYS A 46 3.29 5.84 11.13
N PHE A 47 4.19 5.51 10.22
CA PHE A 47 5.38 4.73 10.54
C PHE A 47 6.56 5.13 9.67
N GLU A 48 7.75 5.03 10.25
CA GLU A 48 8.99 5.27 9.50
C GLU A 48 9.35 4.05 8.65
N THR A 49 9.85 4.32 7.47
CA THR A 49 10.45 3.36 6.56
C THR A 49 11.67 3.97 5.88
N VAL A 50 12.36 3.19 5.08
CA VAL A 50 13.46 3.67 4.24
C VAL A 50 13.03 3.67 2.77
N ASN A 51 13.54 4.62 2.00
CA ASN A 51 13.28 4.67 0.57
C ASN A 51 14.28 3.78 -0.18
N SER A 52 14.29 2.49 0.16
CA SER A 52 15.17 1.51 -0.45
C SER A 52 14.57 0.92 -1.71
N TYR A 53 15.36 0.86 -2.76
CA TYR A 53 15.00 0.13 -3.99
C TYR A 53 15.40 -1.36 -3.90
N ASP A 54 16.47 -1.63 -3.18
CA ASP A 54 17.00 -2.96 -2.87
C ASP A 54 17.24 -3.09 -1.36
N LEU A 55 17.98 -4.09 -0.91
CA LEU A 55 18.30 -4.28 0.51
C LEU A 55 19.62 -3.61 0.94
N ASN A 56 20.14 -2.69 0.16
CA ASN A 56 21.31 -1.90 0.50
C ASN A 56 20.91 -0.58 1.17
N TYR A 57 20.81 -0.58 2.50
CA TYR A 57 20.29 0.53 3.31
C TYR A 57 21.30 1.64 3.60
N GLU A 58 22.57 1.54 3.18
CA GLU A 58 23.64 2.45 3.62
C GLU A 58 23.40 3.94 3.27
N ASN A 59 22.64 4.21 2.21
CA ASN A 59 22.34 5.56 1.74
C ASN A 59 20.83 5.87 1.67
N ASP A 60 19.99 5.08 2.31
CA ASP A 60 18.56 5.21 2.19
C ASP A 60 18.00 6.36 3.02
N ASN A 61 17.26 7.24 2.35
CA ASN A 61 16.54 8.30 3.02
C ASN A 61 15.35 7.75 3.78
N LYS A 62 15.25 8.11 5.06
CA LYS A 62 14.08 7.85 5.87
C LYS A 62 12.90 8.66 5.37
N LEU A 63 11.74 8.04 5.38
CA LEU A 63 10.48 8.72 5.10
C LEU A 63 9.36 8.15 5.98
N THR A 64 8.32 8.96 6.18
CA THR A 64 7.15 8.56 6.95
C THR A 64 6.02 8.19 6.01
N LEU A 65 5.61 6.93 6.06
CA LEU A 65 4.42 6.44 5.39
C LEU A 65 3.22 6.50 6.32
N TYR A 66 2.04 6.26 5.74
CA TYR A 66 0.83 6.01 6.49
C TYR A 66 0.07 4.78 5.98
N ALA A 67 -0.69 4.19 6.88
CA ALA A 67 -1.74 3.25 6.53
C ALA A 67 -3.08 3.76 7.07
N LYS A 68 -4.15 3.50 6.31
CA LYS A 68 -5.51 3.63 6.77
C LYS A 68 -5.91 2.35 7.47
N VAL A 69 -6.49 2.47 8.66
CA VAL A 69 -6.95 1.35 9.46
C VAL A 69 -8.46 1.34 9.44
N PHE A 70 -9.03 0.23 9.00
CA PHE A 70 -10.47 0.00 8.94
C PHE A 70 -10.81 -1.15 9.88
N TYR A 71 -11.78 -0.92 10.74
CA TYR A 71 -12.25 -1.94 11.70
C TYR A 71 -13.52 -2.61 11.21
N PRO A 72 -13.75 -3.87 11.61
CA PRO A 72 -15.04 -4.52 11.44
C PRO A 72 -16.18 -3.69 12.05
N PRO A 73 -17.41 -3.82 11.52
CA PRO A 73 -18.57 -3.07 12.03
C PRO A 73 -19.05 -3.56 13.41
N TYR A 74 -18.41 -4.57 13.97
CA TYR A 74 -18.75 -5.15 15.27
C TYR A 74 -17.50 -5.35 16.14
N ILE A 75 -17.68 -5.23 17.46
CA ILE A 75 -16.60 -5.32 18.44
C ILE A 75 -16.34 -6.78 18.79
N LYS A 76 -15.07 -7.18 18.80
CA LYS A 76 -14.56 -8.47 19.27
C LYS A 76 -13.45 -8.25 20.31
N SER A 77 -13.18 -9.27 21.12
CA SER A 77 -12.04 -9.28 22.03
C SER A 77 -10.71 -9.43 21.32
N SER A 78 -10.70 -10.08 20.16
CA SER A 78 -9.52 -10.25 19.29
C SER A 78 -9.93 -10.28 17.83
N TYR A 79 -9.04 -9.80 16.97
CA TYR A 79 -9.20 -9.73 15.52
C TYR A 79 -8.01 -10.37 14.82
N ASN A 80 -8.25 -10.91 13.63
CA ASN A 80 -7.19 -11.09 12.66
C ASN A 80 -7.06 -9.82 11.82
N ALA A 81 -5.85 -9.52 11.35
CA ALA A 81 -5.57 -8.34 10.54
C ALA A 81 -5.07 -8.70 9.15
N VAL A 82 -5.26 -7.78 8.21
CA VAL A 82 -4.70 -7.85 6.86
C VAL A 82 -3.97 -6.55 6.55
N ILE A 83 -2.69 -6.63 6.24
CA ILE A 83 -1.91 -5.52 5.69
C ILE A 83 -2.03 -5.58 4.16
N LEU A 84 -2.51 -4.49 3.55
CA LEU A 84 -2.79 -4.39 2.12
C LEU A 84 -1.77 -3.52 1.39
N SER A 85 -1.17 -4.07 0.32
CA SER A 85 -0.34 -3.34 -0.64
C SER A 85 -1.08 -3.19 -1.98
N HIS A 86 -1.15 -1.94 -2.47
CA HIS A 86 -1.75 -1.61 -3.75
C HIS A 86 -0.85 -1.97 -4.94
N GLY A 87 -1.39 -2.03 -6.16
CA GLY A 87 -0.62 -2.18 -7.39
C GLY A 87 -0.01 -0.86 -7.90
N SER A 88 0.57 -0.87 -9.11
CA SER A 88 1.23 0.26 -9.78
C SER A 88 0.34 1.51 -9.93
N GLY A 89 -0.95 1.36 -9.87
CA GLY A 89 -1.91 2.48 -9.91
C GLY A 89 -2.00 3.29 -8.61
N GLY A 90 -1.35 2.90 -7.53
CA GLY A 90 -1.55 3.48 -6.20
C GLY A 90 -2.89 3.07 -5.57
N VAL A 91 -3.23 3.66 -4.43
CA VAL A 91 -4.52 3.40 -3.77
C VAL A 91 -5.68 3.95 -4.62
N ARG A 92 -6.60 3.08 -5.02
CA ARG A 92 -7.74 3.38 -5.90
C ARG A 92 -9.08 2.99 -5.26
N LYS A 93 -10.17 3.53 -5.78
CA LYS A 93 -11.54 3.28 -5.27
C LYS A 93 -11.94 1.79 -5.27
N TYR A 94 -11.44 1.00 -6.21
CA TYR A 94 -11.77 -0.43 -6.24
C TYR A 94 -11.22 -1.19 -5.04
N HIS A 95 -10.13 -0.71 -4.40
CA HIS A 95 -9.63 -1.30 -3.17
C HIS A 95 -10.65 -1.21 -2.02
N ASN A 96 -11.55 -0.21 -2.04
CA ASN A 96 -12.56 -0.06 -1.00
C ASN A 96 -13.47 -1.29 -0.90
N ARG A 97 -13.79 -1.93 -2.04
CA ARG A 97 -14.59 -3.16 -2.05
C ARG A 97 -13.89 -4.31 -1.32
N TYR A 98 -12.57 -4.43 -1.47
CA TYR A 98 -11.80 -5.43 -0.73
C TYR A 98 -11.71 -5.10 0.74
N VAL A 99 -11.55 -3.81 1.08
CA VAL A 99 -11.59 -3.35 2.48
C VAL A 99 -12.94 -3.66 3.10
N GLU A 100 -14.05 -3.30 2.44
CA GLU A 100 -15.42 -3.60 2.88
C GLU A 100 -15.61 -5.11 3.09
N PHE A 101 -15.28 -5.93 2.08
CA PHE A 101 -15.38 -7.38 2.18
C PHE A 101 -14.59 -7.97 3.35
N LEU A 102 -13.36 -7.53 3.56
CA LEU A 102 -12.50 -8.02 4.64
C LEU A 102 -13.00 -7.57 6.01
N THR A 103 -13.46 -6.32 6.14
CA THR A 103 -14.00 -5.83 7.41
C THR A 103 -15.33 -6.49 7.76
N GLU A 104 -16.21 -6.73 6.78
CA GLU A 104 -17.44 -7.52 6.95
C GLU A 104 -17.13 -8.96 7.38
N ALA A 105 -16.04 -9.56 6.83
CA ALA A 105 -15.56 -10.87 7.24
C ALA A 105 -14.88 -10.88 8.62
N GLY A 106 -14.68 -9.70 9.24
CA GLY A 106 -14.19 -9.57 10.61
C GLY A 106 -12.70 -9.33 10.76
N TYR A 107 -12.02 -8.92 9.69
CA TYR A 107 -10.62 -8.55 9.73
C TYR A 107 -10.44 -7.05 9.96
N VAL A 108 -9.43 -6.67 10.74
CA VAL A 108 -8.92 -5.29 10.74
C VAL A 108 -8.01 -5.12 9.52
N VAL A 109 -8.23 -4.06 8.74
CA VAL A 109 -7.52 -3.84 7.48
C VAL A 109 -6.60 -2.64 7.59
N PHE A 110 -5.30 -2.83 7.34
CA PHE A 110 -4.27 -1.80 7.28
C PHE A 110 -3.88 -1.56 5.82
N GLN A 111 -4.45 -0.56 5.19
CA GLN A 111 -4.18 -0.21 3.80
C GLN A 111 -3.04 0.79 3.69
N ILE A 112 -1.85 0.33 3.26
CA ILE A 112 -0.66 1.18 3.08
C ILE A 112 -0.78 1.99 1.79
N ASP A 113 -0.36 3.27 1.84
CA ASP A 113 -0.09 4.08 0.66
C ASP A 113 1.43 4.18 0.45
N HIS A 114 1.99 3.29 -0.37
CA HIS A 114 3.42 3.23 -0.65
C HIS A 114 3.94 4.41 -1.48
N TYR A 115 3.06 5.16 -2.14
CA TYR A 115 3.43 6.13 -3.17
C TYR A 115 3.42 7.56 -2.70
N LEU A 116 2.44 7.94 -1.89
CA LEU A 116 2.20 9.34 -1.58
C LEU A 116 3.39 10.03 -0.92
N ALA A 117 4.02 9.37 0.07
CA ALA A 117 5.21 9.90 0.75
C ALA A 117 6.43 10.01 -0.18
N ARG A 118 6.48 9.21 -1.25
CA ARG A 118 7.51 9.23 -2.28
C ARG A 118 7.23 10.23 -3.42
N GLY A 119 6.12 10.99 -3.33
CA GLY A 119 5.71 11.91 -4.40
C GLY A 119 5.23 11.21 -5.68
N ILE A 120 4.96 9.91 -5.62
CA ILE A 120 4.55 9.08 -6.75
C ILE A 120 3.02 9.02 -6.78
N ARG A 121 2.44 9.19 -7.96
CA ARG A 121 1.00 9.04 -8.17
C ARG A 121 0.63 7.66 -8.73
N TYR A 122 1.47 7.16 -9.61
CA TYR A 122 1.39 5.83 -10.21
C TYR A 122 2.75 5.47 -10.81
N SER A 123 3.10 4.19 -10.83
CA SER A 123 4.32 3.69 -11.46
C SER A 123 4.01 3.22 -12.87
N LYS A 124 4.74 3.74 -13.86
CA LYS A 124 4.59 3.35 -15.28
C LYS A 124 5.49 2.17 -15.63
N THR A 125 6.69 2.15 -15.09
CA THR A 125 7.78 1.26 -15.48
C THR A 125 8.09 0.21 -14.43
N PHE A 126 7.43 0.28 -13.27
CA PHE A 126 7.73 -0.52 -12.06
C PHE A 126 9.13 -0.26 -11.48
N SER A 127 9.82 0.76 -11.98
CA SER A 127 11.19 1.11 -11.55
C SER A 127 11.23 2.16 -10.45
N GLU A 128 10.14 2.89 -10.21
CA GLU A 128 10.10 3.95 -9.18
C GLU A 128 9.99 3.37 -7.76
N VAL A 129 9.34 2.20 -7.64
CA VAL A 129 9.20 1.46 -6.38
C VAL A 129 9.32 -0.02 -6.69
N SER A 130 10.28 -0.69 -6.08
CA SER A 130 10.55 -2.11 -6.29
C SER A 130 9.61 -3.00 -5.45
N GLY A 131 9.60 -4.30 -5.74
CA GLY A 131 8.96 -5.30 -4.89
C GLY A 131 9.55 -5.36 -3.48
N ILE A 132 10.86 -5.15 -3.37
CA ILE A 132 11.59 -5.03 -2.09
C ILE A 132 11.06 -3.84 -1.27
N THR A 133 10.83 -2.70 -1.92
CA THR A 133 10.25 -1.52 -1.24
C THR A 133 8.86 -1.82 -0.68
N PHE A 134 7.99 -2.48 -1.48
CA PHE A 134 6.66 -2.90 -1.00
C PHE A 134 6.76 -3.86 0.19
N MET A 135 7.66 -4.83 0.12
CA MET A 135 7.90 -5.77 1.20
C MET A 135 8.40 -5.04 2.46
N ASN A 136 9.44 -4.21 2.35
CA ASN A 136 10.00 -3.46 3.47
C ASN A 136 8.94 -2.60 4.17
N ASP A 137 8.16 -1.82 3.42
CA ASP A 137 7.09 -0.99 3.97
C ASP A 137 6.03 -1.82 4.72
N ALA A 138 5.67 -2.99 4.17
CA ALA A 138 4.71 -3.88 4.81
C ALA A 138 5.26 -4.46 6.13
N TYR A 139 6.54 -4.81 6.17
CA TYR A 139 7.18 -5.28 7.41
C TYR A 139 7.32 -4.16 8.46
N LYS A 140 7.56 -2.91 8.04
CA LYS A 140 7.53 -1.77 8.97
C LYS A 140 6.13 -1.52 9.53
N ALA A 141 5.09 -1.68 8.73
CA ALA A 141 3.72 -1.68 9.22
C ALA A 141 3.44 -2.87 10.16
N LEU A 142 3.93 -4.08 9.85
CA LEU A 142 3.80 -5.27 10.69
C LEU A 142 4.39 -5.03 12.09
N GLU A 143 5.56 -4.38 12.20
CA GLU A 143 6.19 -4.02 13.48
C GLU A 143 5.27 -3.13 14.36
N ILE A 144 4.44 -2.29 13.73
CA ILE A 144 3.45 -1.48 14.45
C ILE A 144 2.23 -2.32 14.82
N VAL A 145 1.70 -3.10 13.87
CA VAL A 145 0.48 -3.90 14.09
C VAL A 145 0.68 -4.98 15.16
N LYS A 146 1.88 -5.53 15.28
CA LYS A 146 2.25 -6.48 16.35
C LYS A 146 2.19 -5.90 17.77
N LYS A 147 2.09 -4.57 17.92
CA LYS A 147 1.95 -3.90 19.23
C LYS A 147 0.49 -3.76 19.68
N TYR A 148 -0.47 -4.14 18.85
CA TYR A 148 -1.88 -4.13 19.19
C TYR A 148 -2.25 -5.41 19.93
N ASP A 149 -2.60 -5.30 21.22
CA ASP A 149 -2.91 -6.45 22.09
C ASP A 149 -4.12 -7.27 21.63
N ASN A 150 -4.99 -6.66 20.82
CA ASN A 150 -6.22 -7.28 20.31
C ASN A 150 -6.10 -7.80 18.87
N ILE A 151 -4.89 -7.87 18.30
CA ILE A 151 -4.62 -8.49 17.01
C ILE A 151 -3.91 -9.83 17.22
N ASP A 152 -4.50 -10.90 16.69
CA ASP A 152 -3.96 -12.26 16.82
C ASP A 152 -3.09 -12.60 15.60
N LYS A 153 -3.69 -12.85 14.44
CA LYS A 153 -3.00 -13.24 13.22
C LYS A 153 -2.96 -12.12 12.19
N ILE A 154 -1.86 -12.01 11.45
CA ILE A 154 -1.65 -10.92 10.49
C ILE A 154 -1.27 -11.51 9.13
N ALA A 155 -2.14 -11.27 8.14
CA ALA A 155 -1.90 -11.61 6.75
C ALA A 155 -1.28 -10.44 5.97
N TYR A 156 -0.45 -10.75 4.99
CA TYR A 156 0.02 -9.78 4.00
C TYR A 156 -0.65 -10.04 2.64
N LEU A 157 -1.38 -9.07 2.11
CA LEU A 157 -2.07 -9.17 0.83
C LEU A 157 -1.65 -8.05 -0.11
N GLY A 158 -1.33 -8.40 -1.35
CA GLY A 158 -0.96 -7.43 -2.37
C GLY A 158 -1.45 -7.77 -3.77
N TRP A 159 -1.66 -6.73 -4.60
CA TRP A 159 -2.12 -6.84 -5.97
C TRP A 159 -1.07 -6.39 -6.96
N SER A 160 -0.96 -7.08 -8.11
CA SER A 160 -0.12 -6.68 -9.24
C SER A 160 1.32 -6.40 -8.78
N GLN A 161 1.85 -5.19 -8.95
CA GLN A 161 3.17 -4.80 -8.44
C GLN A 161 3.28 -4.98 -6.92
N GLY A 162 2.24 -4.59 -6.15
CA GLY A 162 2.20 -4.82 -4.70
C GLY A 162 2.08 -6.28 -4.31
N GLY A 163 1.66 -7.17 -5.23
CA GLY A 163 1.65 -8.62 -5.03
C GLY A 163 3.04 -9.25 -5.01
N VAL A 164 4.07 -8.51 -5.44
CA VAL A 164 5.47 -8.96 -5.36
C VAL A 164 5.94 -9.04 -3.91
N GLY A 165 5.54 -8.10 -3.06
CA GLY A 165 5.89 -8.10 -1.65
C GLY A 165 5.51 -9.39 -0.90
N PRO A 166 4.25 -9.88 -0.98
CA PRO A 166 3.84 -11.18 -0.46
C PRO A 166 4.68 -12.36 -0.98
N ILE A 167 5.05 -12.36 -2.28
CA ILE A 167 5.94 -13.40 -2.83
C ILE A 167 7.32 -13.32 -2.18
N LEU A 168 7.90 -12.12 -2.07
CA LEU A 168 9.20 -11.91 -1.45
C LEU A 168 9.22 -12.29 0.03
N SER A 169 8.09 -12.16 0.73
CA SER A 169 7.92 -12.60 2.12
C SER A 169 8.05 -14.11 2.31
N HIS A 170 8.12 -14.87 1.21
CA HIS A 170 8.33 -16.30 1.19
C HIS A 170 9.82 -16.69 1.22
N PHE A 171 10.73 -15.73 1.08
CA PHE A 171 12.17 -15.95 1.13
C PHE A 171 12.69 -15.54 2.50
N ASP A 172 12.99 -16.53 3.34
CA ASP A 172 13.40 -16.29 4.73
C ASP A 172 14.64 -15.39 4.83
N ASP A 173 15.64 -15.61 3.97
CA ASP A 173 16.87 -14.79 3.91
C ASP A 173 16.57 -13.30 3.69
N LEU A 174 15.57 -12.98 2.86
CA LEU A 174 15.16 -11.60 2.63
C LEU A 174 14.43 -11.02 3.84
N VAL A 175 13.55 -11.83 4.43
CA VAL A 175 12.77 -11.39 5.61
C VAL A 175 13.70 -11.12 6.78
N GLU A 176 14.68 -11.99 7.08
CA GLU A 176 15.62 -11.85 8.20
C GLU A 176 16.47 -10.58 8.11
N ARG A 177 16.73 -10.09 6.89
CA ARG A 177 17.44 -8.82 6.67
C ARG A 177 16.57 -7.59 6.95
N ILE A 178 15.23 -7.71 6.98
CA ILE A 178 14.29 -6.62 7.14
C ILE A 178 13.66 -6.59 8.53
N SER A 179 13.28 -7.75 9.08
CA SER A 179 12.49 -7.84 10.30
C SER A 179 12.69 -9.16 11.03
N GLN A 180 12.57 -9.11 12.36
CA GLN A 180 12.47 -10.31 13.20
C GLN A 180 11.03 -10.86 13.26
N ASN A 181 10.05 -10.11 12.76
CA ASN A 181 8.67 -10.52 12.69
C ASN A 181 8.36 -11.23 11.37
N ARG A 182 7.32 -12.06 11.37
CA ARG A 182 6.81 -12.73 10.19
C ARG A 182 5.30 -12.54 10.09
N PHE A 183 4.81 -12.54 8.88
CA PHE A 183 3.38 -12.66 8.61
C PHE A 183 2.93 -14.11 8.87
N ASP A 184 1.70 -14.28 9.35
CA ASP A 184 1.11 -15.61 9.51
C ASP A 184 0.74 -16.23 8.17
N THR A 185 0.45 -15.43 7.15
CA THR A 185 0.24 -15.86 5.76
C THR A 185 0.45 -14.71 4.78
N ALA A 186 0.79 -15.04 3.55
CA ALA A 186 0.96 -14.09 2.45
C ALA A 186 0.02 -14.46 1.29
N ILE A 187 -0.56 -13.45 0.64
CA ILE A 187 -1.51 -13.60 -0.46
C ILE A 187 -1.13 -12.66 -1.60
N ALA A 188 -0.77 -13.21 -2.74
CA ALA A 188 -0.46 -12.47 -3.96
C ALA A 188 -1.58 -12.63 -4.97
N ILE A 189 -2.22 -11.53 -5.35
CA ILE A 189 -3.31 -11.50 -6.33
C ILE A 189 -2.77 -10.93 -7.64
N TYR A 190 -2.78 -11.74 -8.72
CA TYR A 190 -2.20 -11.47 -10.05
C TYR A 190 -0.88 -10.68 -9.96
N PRO A 191 0.12 -11.19 -9.22
CA PRO A 191 1.38 -10.49 -9.02
C PRO A 191 2.10 -10.24 -10.34
N TYR A 192 2.92 -9.18 -10.37
CA TYR A 192 3.84 -8.97 -11.48
C TYR A 192 4.91 -10.06 -11.46
N CYS A 193 5.08 -10.78 -12.59
CA CYS A 193 5.97 -11.94 -12.71
C CYS A 193 7.18 -11.69 -13.63
N GLY A 194 7.52 -10.45 -13.92
CA GLY A 194 8.63 -10.09 -14.82
C GLY A 194 10.02 -10.15 -14.17
N PHE A 195 10.21 -11.01 -13.16
CA PHE A 195 11.50 -11.21 -12.49
C PHE A 195 11.72 -12.68 -12.18
N THR A 196 12.98 -13.07 -12.11
CA THR A 196 13.42 -14.39 -11.65
C THR A 196 14.18 -14.21 -10.34
N PHE A 197 14.03 -15.17 -9.44
CA PHE A 197 14.85 -15.25 -8.23
C PHE A 197 15.87 -16.36 -8.39
N ASP A 198 17.11 -16.04 -8.11
CA ASP A 198 18.18 -17.00 -7.97
C ASP A 198 18.43 -17.24 -6.46
N ALA A 199 17.45 -17.88 -5.83
CA ALA A 199 17.50 -18.18 -4.41
C ALA A 199 16.70 -19.44 -4.11
N ASP A 200 17.19 -20.24 -3.17
CA ASP A 200 16.45 -21.36 -2.62
C ASP A 200 15.26 -20.85 -1.81
N ILE A 201 14.08 -21.38 -2.12
CA ILE A 201 12.87 -21.04 -1.37
C ILE A 201 12.90 -21.81 -0.05
N GLN A 202 13.22 -21.11 1.03
CA GLN A 202 12.99 -21.57 2.39
C GLN A 202 11.95 -20.66 3.02
N THR A 203 10.84 -21.22 3.45
CA THR A 203 9.72 -20.41 3.92
C THR A 203 9.06 -20.95 5.16
N GLN A 204 8.81 -20.04 6.11
CA GLN A 204 7.93 -20.27 7.26
C GLN A 204 6.57 -19.61 7.08
N THR A 205 6.41 -18.74 6.06
CA THR A 205 5.17 -18.02 5.80
C THR A 205 4.38 -18.70 4.68
N PRO A 206 3.21 -19.29 4.93
CA PRO A 206 2.35 -19.86 3.88
C PRO A 206 1.99 -18.81 2.83
N LEU A 207 2.13 -19.15 1.54
CA LEU A 207 1.81 -18.28 0.41
C LEU A 207 0.65 -18.82 -0.39
N SER A 208 -0.35 -17.97 -0.65
CA SER A 208 -1.40 -18.22 -1.63
C SER A 208 -1.24 -17.27 -2.83
N VAL A 209 -1.22 -17.83 -4.04
CA VAL A 209 -1.14 -17.04 -5.27
C VAL A 209 -2.41 -17.23 -6.07
N SER A 210 -3.14 -16.15 -6.32
CA SER A 210 -4.31 -16.14 -7.20
C SER A 210 -3.94 -15.47 -8.52
N TYR A 211 -4.15 -16.18 -9.62
CA TYR A 211 -3.82 -15.72 -10.95
C TYR A 211 -5.00 -15.93 -11.90
N THR A 212 -5.42 -14.90 -12.62
CA THR A 212 -6.39 -15.01 -13.68
C THR A 212 -5.67 -14.87 -15.03
N HIS A 213 -5.40 -15.99 -15.70
CA HIS A 213 -4.91 -15.98 -17.08
C HIS A 213 -6.05 -15.70 -18.04
N LEU A 214 -6.08 -14.51 -18.61
CA LEU A 214 -6.92 -14.23 -19.80
C LEU A 214 -6.33 -14.80 -21.10
N ARG A 215 -5.15 -15.44 -21.06
CA ARG A 215 -4.49 -16.08 -22.20
C ARG A 215 -4.02 -17.49 -21.86
N ALA A 216 -4.95 -18.39 -21.65
CA ALA A 216 -4.66 -19.83 -21.56
C ALA A 216 -4.42 -20.50 -22.93
N HIS A 217 -4.21 -19.74 -24.02
CA HIS A 217 -4.15 -20.27 -25.38
C HIS A 217 -2.82 -20.13 -26.10
N GLU A 218 -1.75 -19.69 -25.46
CA GLU A 218 -0.45 -19.52 -26.12
C GLU A 218 0.69 -20.31 -25.45
N THR A 219 0.41 -21.50 -24.94
CA THR A 219 1.43 -22.52 -24.72
C THR A 219 1.21 -23.68 -25.68
N THR A 220 1.51 -23.45 -26.93
CA THR A 220 2.00 -24.53 -27.80
C THR A 220 3.51 -24.31 -27.92
N LEU A 221 4.21 -25.31 -27.47
CA LEU A 221 5.62 -25.57 -27.61
C LEU A 221 6.15 -25.29 -29.01
#